data_039fe45a17b9e40468550a967f394898
#
_entry.id   039fe45a17b9e40468550a967f394898
#
_cell.length_a   1.000
_cell.length_b   1.000
_cell.length_c   1.000
_cell.angle_alpha   90.00
_cell.angle_beta   90.00
_cell.angle_gamma   90.00
#
_symmetry.space_group_name_H-M   'P 1'
#
loop_
_entity.id
_entity.type
_entity.pdbx_description
1 polymer ?
#
loop_
_entity_poly.entity_id
_entity_poly.type
_entity_poly.pdbx_seq_one_letter_code
_entity_poly.pdbx_strand_id
1 'polypeptide(L)'
;FSGDAGVTLDAEARAIKYAADNGAVILQCSWGYNSSLASIIEGYTPGPGSEEEWERLYPLEKEALDYFINNAGSPNGVIDGGLVIFASGNEYAGMPAFPGAYSKCVSVSAVAADFTPASYTDYGKEVTISAPGGDTEYYNPVGKDDPESWTDGIYSGSILSTWIQNGTAAYGFMDGTSMACPHVSGVAALGLSYAVKQRRHFKASEFIELLKASTKSLDSWYGNGKVKTYYRNHLSAGASPTRVELSKYIGKMGAGLVDAGMLLNNIEGSGSDMVVPNIYVAESATSTLDLAYYFVNGETLTYTCTSSDPAIATVTVSGTLMKVSGVKTGAARIVVKVSNGSEQTITVTVRKKANDNGWM
;
A
#
# COMPACT_ATOMS: atom_id res chain seq x y z
N PHE A 1 -9.23 -12.27 0.75
CA PHE A 1 -10.03 -13.07 1.68
C PHE A 1 -11.50 -12.79 1.38
N SER A 2 -12.22 -13.69 0.73
CA SER A 2 -13.68 -13.62 0.64
C SER A 2 -14.26 -14.07 1.98
N GLY A 3 -15.32 -13.45 2.45
CA GLY A 3 -15.97 -13.76 3.74
C GLY A 3 -16.61 -15.14 3.85
N ASP A 4 -16.08 -16.13 3.14
CA ASP A 4 -16.51 -17.52 3.22
C ASP A 4 -15.95 -18.17 4.48
N ALA A 5 -16.82 -18.82 5.20
CA ALA A 5 -16.55 -19.55 6.42
C ALA A 5 -15.31 -20.48 6.27
N GLY A 6 -14.19 -20.09 6.87
CA GLY A 6 -12.99 -20.92 6.86
C GLY A 6 -11.66 -20.19 6.96
N VAL A 7 -11.60 -18.88 6.71
CA VAL A 7 -10.37 -18.10 6.95
C VAL A 7 -10.33 -17.68 8.40
N THR A 8 -9.39 -18.24 9.15
CA THR A 8 -9.19 -17.91 10.56
C THR A 8 -8.22 -16.73 10.69
N LEU A 9 -8.33 -15.96 11.77
CA LEU A 9 -7.36 -14.91 12.11
C LEU A 9 -5.90 -15.41 12.10
N ASP A 10 -5.69 -16.66 12.45
CA ASP A 10 -4.40 -17.33 12.38
C ASP A 10 -3.89 -17.46 10.93
N ALA A 11 -4.76 -17.80 9.97
CA ALA A 11 -4.36 -17.86 8.55
C ALA A 11 -4.04 -16.46 8.00
N GLU A 12 -4.77 -15.45 8.41
CA GLU A 12 -4.51 -14.06 8.07
C GLU A 12 -3.17 -13.58 8.63
N ALA A 13 -2.93 -13.78 9.93
CA ALA A 13 -1.69 -13.41 10.58
C ALA A 13 -0.46 -14.08 9.93
N ARG A 14 -0.59 -15.36 9.56
CA ARG A 14 0.46 -16.07 8.81
C ARG A 14 0.67 -15.49 7.43
N ALA A 15 -0.38 -15.11 6.72
CA ALA A 15 -0.27 -14.50 5.39
C ALA A 15 0.44 -13.15 5.45
N ILE A 16 0.12 -12.31 6.44
CA ILE A 16 0.77 -11.01 6.68
C ILE A 16 2.25 -11.22 6.99
N LYS A 17 2.56 -12.14 7.91
CA LYS A 17 3.96 -12.47 8.23
C LYS A 17 4.71 -13.02 7.02
N TYR A 18 4.09 -13.93 6.26
CA TYR A 18 4.67 -14.47 5.04
C TYR A 18 5.00 -13.37 4.03
N ALA A 19 4.12 -12.39 3.85
CA ALA A 19 4.36 -11.27 2.94
C ALA A 19 5.62 -10.47 3.36
N ALA A 20 5.76 -10.13 4.65
CA ALA A 20 6.95 -9.44 5.16
C ALA A 20 8.23 -10.26 4.93
N ASP A 21 8.21 -11.56 5.30
CA ASP A 21 9.38 -12.45 5.21
C ASP A 21 9.82 -12.71 3.76
N ASN A 22 8.92 -12.53 2.79
CA ASN A 22 9.17 -12.74 1.37
C ASN A 22 9.35 -11.43 0.58
N GLY A 23 9.60 -10.32 1.26
CA GLY A 23 10.04 -9.07 0.63
C GLY A 23 8.92 -8.14 0.16
N ALA A 24 7.67 -8.39 0.51
CA ALA A 24 6.63 -7.39 0.31
C ALA A 24 6.88 -6.18 1.22
N VAL A 25 6.72 -5.00 0.68
CA VAL A 25 6.88 -3.73 1.42
C VAL A 25 5.58 -2.92 1.47
N ILE A 26 4.57 -3.35 0.72
CA ILE A 26 3.22 -2.78 0.75
C ILE A 26 2.25 -3.93 1.00
N LEU A 27 1.44 -3.79 2.04
CA LEU A 27 0.32 -4.66 2.35
C LEU A 27 -0.97 -3.89 2.02
N GLN A 28 -1.68 -4.34 0.97
CA GLN A 28 -2.93 -3.74 0.53
C GLN A 28 -4.11 -4.54 1.06
N CYS A 29 -4.98 -3.89 1.83
CA CYS A 29 -6.04 -4.51 2.60
C CYS A 29 -7.40 -3.86 2.30
N SER A 30 -8.17 -4.45 1.38
CA SER A 30 -9.54 -4.02 1.08
C SER A 30 -10.57 -4.80 1.92
N TRP A 31 -10.36 -4.86 3.23
CA TRP A 31 -11.21 -5.56 4.19
C TRP A 31 -11.08 -4.88 5.57
N GLY A 32 -11.91 -5.29 6.51
CA GLY A 32 -11.90 -4.81 7.89
C GLY A 32 -13.16 -5.24 8.63
N TYR A 33 -13.30 -4.78 9.87
CA TYR A 33 -14.55 -4.90 10.62
C TYR A 33 -15.50 -3.77 10.22
N ASN A 34 -16.74 -3.80 10.70
CA ASN A 34 -17.62 -2.64 10.56
C ASN A 34 -17.14 -1.49 11.44
N SER A 35 -17.40 -0.26 11.04
CA SER A 35 -17.16 0.88 11.92
C SER A 35 -17.97 0.73 13.23
N SER A 36 -17.41 1.18 14.34
CA SER A 36 -18.12 1.22 15.62
C SER A 36 -19.32 2.17 15.59
N LEU A 37 -19.34 3.11 14.64
CA LEU A 37 -20.41 4.05 14.42
C LEU A 37 -21.38 3.60 13.31
N ALA A 38 -21.24 2.38 12.80
CA ALA A 38 -22.12 1.79 11.80
C ALA A 38 -23.51 1.46 12.37
N SER A 39 -24.25 2.47 12.77
CA SER A 39 -25.61 2.33 13.34
C SER A 39 -26.72 2.43 12.30
N ILE A 40 -26.37 2.66 11.04
CA ILE A 40 -27.31 3.11 10.00
C ILE A 40 -27.85 1.94 9.20
N ILE A 41 -27.11 0.84 9.14
CA ILE A 41 -27.51 -0.34 8.37
C ILE A 41 -28.08 -1.38 9.32
N GLU A 42 -29.36 -1.69 9.14
CA GLU A 42 -30.05 -2.73 9.90
C GLU A 42 -29.34 -4.09 9.70
N GLY A 43 -29.00 -4.74 10.80
CA GLY A 43 -28.32 -6.03 10.79
C GLY A 43 -26.78 -6.00 10.87
N TYR A 44 -26.17 -4.81 10.89
CA TYR A 44 -24.72 -4.70 11.13
C TYR A 44 -24.39 -4.75 12.62
N THR A 45 -23.40 -5.53 12.96
CA THR A 45 -22.81 -5.50 14.31
C THR A 45 -21.64 -4.50 14.29
N PRO A 46 -21.66 -3.46 15.12
CA PRO A 46 -20.54 -2.54 15.25
C PRO A 46 -19.23 -3.27 15.59
N GLY A 47 -18.16 -2.89 14.95
CA GLY A 47 -16.81 -3.37 15.26
C GLY A 47 -16.17 -2.58 16.40
N PRO A 48 -14.85 -2.78 16.63
CA PRO A 48 -14.10 -2.09 17.68
C PRO A 48 -14.17 -0.56 17.54
N GLY A 49 -14.37 0.13 18.66
CA GLY A 49 -14.46 1.59 18.72
C GLY A 49 -13.16 2.29 19.12
N SER A 50 -12.13 1.54 19.49
CA SER A 50 -10.81 2.07 19.82
C SER A 50 -9.72 1.06 19.53
N GLU A 51 -8.46 1.55 19.42
CA GLU A 51 -7.28 0.70 19.25
C GLU A 51 -7.15 -0.29 20.42
N GLU A 52 -7.38 0.14 21.65
CA GLU A 52 -7.33 -0.72 22.83
C GLU A 52 -8.37 -1.85 22.77
N GLU A 53 -9.58 -1.53 22.33
CA GLU A 53 -10.63 -2.53 22.14
C GLU A 53 -10.28 -3.51 21.04
N TRP A 54 -9.79 -3.02 19.91
CA TRP A 54 -9.34 -3.86 18.80
C TRP A 54 -8.19 -4.77 19.22
N GLU A 55 -7.16 -4.25 19.88
CA GLU A 55 -6.04 -5.06 20.40
C GLU A 55 -6.49 -6.14 21.36
N ARG A 56 -7.45 -5.82 22.25
CA ARG A 56 -8.01 -6.79 23.22
C ARG A 56 -8.78 -7.90 22.53
N LEU A 57 -9.54 -7.58 21.46
CA LEU A 57 -10.38 -8.54 20.74
C LEU A 57 -9.59 -9.35 19.71
N TYR A 58 -8.60 -8.74 19.08
CA TYR A 58 -7.86 -9.27 17.93
C TYR A 58 -6.34 -9.12 18.08
N PRO A 59 -5.74 -9.57 19.19
CA PRO A 59 -4.32 -9.34 19.47
C PRO A 59 -3.39 -9.95 18.41
N LEU A 60 -3.73 -11.10 17.86
CA LEU A 60 -2.92 -11.78 16.84
C LEU A 60 -2.87 -11.00 15.51
N GLU A 61 -3.98 -10.39 15.13
CA GLU A 61 -4.05 -9.53 13.94
C GLU A 61 -3.16 -8.30 14.11
N LYS A 62 -3.28 -7.63 15.27
CA LYS A 62 -2.44 -6.48 15.59
C LYS A 62 -0.95 -6.82 15.62
N GLU A 63 -0.58 -7.96 16.24
CA GLU A 63 0.80 -8.44 16.28
C GLU A 63 1.35 -8.69 14.85
N ALA A 64 0.55 -9.29 13.98
CA ALA A 64 0.94 -9.55 12.61
C ALA A 64 1.14 -8.25 11.80
N LEU A 65 0.25 -7.27 11.97
CA LEU A 65 0.38 -5.95 11.32
C LEU A 65 1.59 -5.20 11.86
N ASP A 66 1.81 -5.18 13.17
CA ASP A 66 3.01 -4.59 13.78
C ASP A 66 4.29 -5.29 13.29
N TYR A 67 4.25 -6.61 13.12
CA TYR A 67 5.36 -7.36 12.52
C TYR A 67 5.68 -6.87 11.11
N PHE A 68 4.67 -6.73 10.24
CA PHE A 68 4.86 -6.23 8.88
C PHE A 68 5.41 -4.81 8.88
N ILE A 69 4.83 -3.90 9.68
CA ILE A 69 5.25 -2.51 9.78
C ILE A 69 6.72 -2.38 10.18
N ASN A 70 7.17 -3.24 11.11
CA ASN A 70 8.51 -3.13 11.68
C ASN A 70 9.58 -3.96 10.97
N ASN A 71 9.21 -5.03 10.24
CA ASN A 71 10.17 -5.99 9.71
C ASN A 71 10.15 -6.14 8.18
N ALA A 72 9.16 -5.58 7.49
CA ALA A 72 9.19 -5.53 6.02
C ALA A 72 10.22 -4.52 5.53
N GLY A 73 10.69 -4.70 4.30
CA GLY A 73 11.72 -3.85 3.74
C GLY A 73 13.10 -4.08 4.36
N SER A 74 13.96 -3.08 4.31
CA SER A 74 15.33 -3.19 4.80
C SER A 74 15.97 -1.80 4.95
N PRO A 75 16.83 -1.58 5.96
CA PRO A 75 17.64 -0.36 6.08
C PRO A 75 18.52 -0.07 4.85
N ASN A 76 18.83 -1.10 4.06
CA ASN A 76 19.62 -0.98 2.83
C ASN A 76 18.78 -1.05 1.54
N GLY A 77 17.44 -1.14 1.68
CA GLY A 77 16.49 -1.11 0.58
C GLY A 77 15.96 0.28 0.29
N VAL A 78 14.95 0.36 -0.56
CA VAL A 78 14.24 1.63 -0.84
C VAL A 78 13.40 2.11 0.33
N ILE A 79 12.95 1.18 1.16
CA ILE A 79 12.15 1.46 2.36
C ILE A 79 12.55 0.52 3.51
N ASP A 80 12.60 1.07 4.71
CA ASP A 80 12.80 0.38 5.97
C ASP A 80 11.49 0.42 6.76
N GLY A 81 10.92 -0.74 7.02
CA GLY A 81 9.56 -0.92 7.49
C GLY A 81 8.54 -1.11 6.35
N GLY A 82 7.34 -1.57 6.68
CA GLY A 82 6.27 -1.85 5.75
C GLY A 82 5.17 -0.80 5.75
N LEU A 83 4.56 -0.59 4.59
CA LEU A 83 3.36 0.23 4.42
C LEU A 83 2.13 -0.66 4.48
N VAL A 84 1.28 -0.45 5.47
CA VAL A 84 0.00 -1.14 5.60
C VAL A 84 -1.13 -0.18 5.23
N ILE A 85 -1.86 -0.50 4.17
CA ILE A 85 -2.87 0.38 3.57
C ILE A 85 -4.22 -0.31 3.61
N PHE A 86 -5.20 0.29 4.29
CA PHE A 86 -6.54 -0.25 4.51
C PHE A 86 -7.62 0.62 3.88
N ALA A 87 -8.69 -0.03 3.42
CA ALA A 87 -9.95 0.62 3.17
C ALA A 87 -10.56 1.15 4.47
N SER A 88 -11.18 2.34 4.45
CA SER A 88 -11.76 2.96 5.65
C SER A 88 -13.08 2.33 6.13
N GLY A 89 -13.81 1.66 5.21
CA GLY A 89 -15.14 1.14 5.44
C GLY A 89 -16.21 1.79 4.57
N ASN A 90 -17.40 1.17 4.49
CA ASN A 90 -18.46 1.55 3.57
C ASN A 90 -19.81 1.77 4.29
N GLU A 91 -19.77 2.09 5.56
CA GLU A 91 -20.95 2.24 6.41
C GLU A 91 -21.43 3.70 6.53
N TYR A 92 -20.81 4.63 5.79
CA TYR A 92 -21.04 6.07 5.93
C TYR A 92 -20.85 6.55 7.38
N ALA A 93 -19.91 5.98 8.07
CA ALA A 93 -19.65 6.24 9.47
C ALA A 93 -18.63 7.37 9.67
N GLY A 94 -18.78 8.09 10.79
CA GLY A 94 -17.87 9.18 11.18
C GLY A 94 -16.55 8.72 11.80
N MET A 95 -16.22 7.46 11.66
CA MET A 95 -14.98 6.81 12.07
C MET A 95 -14.69 5.66 11.12
N PRO A 96 -13.43 5.52 10.63
CA PRO A 96 -13.01 4.34 9.85
C PRO A 96 -13.13 3.05 10.68
N ALA A 97 -13.31 1.95 9.96
CA ALA A 97 -13.28 0.61 10.56
C ALA A 97 -11.86 0.20 10.95
N PHE A 98 -11.72 -0.62 12.00
CA PHE A 98 -10.46 -1.34 12.27
C PHE A 98 -10.29 -2.53 11.31
N PRO A 99 -9.06 -2.88 10.94
CA PRO A 99 -7.76 -2.30 11.34
C PRO A 99 -7.41 -0.97 10.66
N GLY A 100 -8.19 -0.47 9.70
CA GLY A 100 -7.91 0.78 8.97
C GLY A 100 -7.77 2.01 9.87
N ALA A 101 -8.49 2.03 11.00
CA ALA A 101 -8.38 3.09 12.01
C ALA A 101 -7.12 3.00 12.89
N TYR A 102 -6.30 1.96 12.75
CA TYR A 102 -5.05 1.83 13.51
C TYR A 102 -4.07 2.93 13.10
N SER A 103 -3.53 3.63 14.11
CA SER A 103 -2.73 4.84 13.92
C SER A 103 -1.45 4.66 13.09
N LYS A 104 -0.97 3.41 12.94
CA LYS A 104 0.19 3.07 12.12
C LYS A 104 -0.17 2.62 10.70
N CYS A 105 -1.45 2.48 10.39
CA CYS A 105 -1.93 2.14 9.05
C CYS A 105 -2.29 3.39 8.25
N VAL A 106 -2.31 3.24 6.94
CA VAL A 106 -2.84 4.25 6.02
C VAL A 106 -4.31 3.92 5.75
N SER A 107 -5.22 4.68 6.34
CA SER A 107 -6.66 4.54 6.13
C SER A 107 -7.10 5.33 4.90
N VAL A 108 -7.81 4.68 3.98
CA VAL A 108 -8.19 5.26 2.70
C VAL A 108 -9.70 5.39 2.57
N SER A 109 -10.19 6.63 2.49
CA SER A 109 -11.59 6.94 2.17
C SER A 109 -11.81 7.09 0.68
N ALA A 110 -13.07 6.98 0.26
CA ALA A 110 -13.47 7.00 -1.14
C ALA A 110 -14.06 8.35 -1.57
N VAL A 111 -13.63 8.83 -2.74
CA VAL A 111 -14.29 9.94 -3.44
C VAL A 111 -14.94 9.47 -4.74
N ALA A 112 -16.03 10.13 -5.10
CA ALA A 112 -16.68 10.01 -6.39
C ALA A 112 -15.93 10.79 -7.48
N ALA A 113 -16.34 10.66 -8.74
CA ALA A 113 -15.70 11.31 -9.88
C ALA A 113 -15.75 12.86 -9.85
N ASP A 114 -16.65 13.44 -9.06
CA ASP A 114 -16.76 14.88 -8.83
C ASP A 114 -15.93 15.37 -7.62
N PHE A 115 -15.06 14.52 -7.08
CA PHE A 115 -14.25 14.77 -5.89
C PHE A 115 -15.04 14.96 -4.59
N THR A 116 -16.33 14.65 -4.60
CA THR A 116 -17.12 14.62 -3.36
C THR A 116 -16.93 13.28 -2.65
N PRO A 117 -17.13 13.20 -1.33
CA PRO A 117 -17.14 11.92 -0.63
C PRO A 117 -18.13 10.96 -1.29
N ALA A 118 -17.75 9.72 -1.50
CA ALA A 118 -18.67 8.70 -1.96
C ALA A 118 -19.79 8.47 -0.94
N SER A 119 -21.00 8.13 -1.41
CA SER A 119 -22.20 8.04 -0.57
C SER A 119 -22.10 7.04 0.58
N TYR A 120 -21.21 6.09 0.44
CA TYR A 120 -20.97 5.00 1.39
C TYR A 120 -19.73 5.21 2.27
N THR A 121 -18.79 6.10 1.88
CA THR A 121 -17.47 6.13 2.49
C THR A 121 -17.49 6.44 3.99
N ASP A 122 -16.74 5.67 4.75
CA ASP A 122 -16.39 6.08 6.11
C ASP A 122 -15.39 7.22 6.07
N TYR A 123 -15.53 8.13 7.02
CA TYR A 123 -14.76 9.36 7.16
C TYR A 123 -14.46 9.62 8.63
N GLY A 124 -13.45 10.41 8.92
CA GLY A 124 -13.07 10.69 10.31
C GLY A 124 -11.65 11.23 10.39
N LYS A 125 -11.24 11.59 11.60
CA LYS A 125 -9.88 12.11 11.86
C LYS A 125 -8.79 11.05 11.67
N GLU A 126 -9.15 9.77 11.72
CA GLU A 126 -8.29 8.62 11.55
C GLU A 126 -8.05 8.28 10.06
N VAL A 127 -8.83 8.85 9.15
CA VAL A 127 -8.56 8.73 7.71
C VAL A 127 -7.25 9.42 7.39
N THR A 128 -6.37 8.70 6.69
CA THR A 128 -5.04 9.22 6.32
C THR A 128 -5.07 9.96 4.99
N ILE A 129 -5.78 9.39 3.99
CA ILE A 129 -5.77 9.87 2.61
C ILE A 129 -7.06 9.46 1.91
N SER A 130 -7.45 10.17 0.85
CA SER A 130 -8.58 9.81 0.00
C SER A 130 -8.12 9.40 -1.39
N ALA A 131 -8.89 8.52 -2.04
CA ALA A 131 -8.65 8.11 -3.41
C ALA A 131 -9.97 7.84 -4.16
N PRO A 132 -9.95 7.72 -5.49
CA PRO A 132 -11.13 7.35 -6.26
C PRO A 132 -11.64 5.97 -5.83
N GLY A 133 -12.86 5.92 -5.30
CA GLY A 133 -13.54 4.67 -4.94
C GLY A 133 -14.76 4.38 -5.80
N GLY A 134 -15.13 5.35 -6.63
CA GLY A 134 -16.37 5.31 -7.41
C GLY A 134 -17.60 5.63 -6.58
N ASP A 135 -18.66 5.98 -7.27
CA ASP A 135 -19.99 6.12 -6.71
C ASP A 135 -21.00 6.05 -7.86
N THR A 136 -21.71 4.95 -7.96
CA THR A 136 -22.72 4.73 -9.00
C THR A 136 -23.79 5.81 -8.96
N GLU A 137 -24.06 6.35 -7.77
CA GLU A 137 -25.03 7.41 -7.58
C GLU A 137 -24.69 8.70 -8.32
N TYR A 138 -23.40 8.99 -8.49
CA TYR A 138 -22.94 10.20 -9.16
C TYR A 138 -23.46 10.33 -10.60
N TYR A 139 -23.61 9.22 -11.29
CA TYR A 139 -24.01 9.20 -12.70
C TYR A 139 -25.46 8.77 -12.94
N ASN A 140 -26.26 8.71 -11.91
CA ASN A 140 -27.69 8.61 -12.10
C ASN A 140 -28.34 10.02 -12.01
N PRO A 141 -28.16 10.89 -13.05
CA PRO A 141 -28.54 12.29 -12.97
C PRO A 141 -30.04 12.48 -13.03
N VAL A 142 -30.80 11.43 -13.26
CA VAL A 142 -32.19 11.56 -13.63
C VAL A 142 -33.09 11.50 -12.42
N GLY A 143 -32.46 11.56 -11.20
CA GLY A 143 -33.21 11.77 -9.97
C GLY A 143 -34.38 10.81 -9.85
N LYS A 144 -34.16 9.61 -10.29
CA LYS A 144 -35.25 8.70 -10.39
C LYS A 144 -35.18 7.74 -9.25
N ASP A 145 -36.16 7.91 -8.44
CA ASP A 145 -36.46 7.12 -7.27
C ASP A 145 -36.68 5.63 -7.57
N ASP A 146 -36.42 5.22 -8.82
CA ASP A 146 -36.62 3.87 -9.33
C ASP A 146 -35.25 3.18 -9.55
N PRO A 147 -34.86 2.23 -8.68
CA PRO A 147 -33.66 1.43 -8.87
C PRO A 147 -33.64 0.64 -10.19
N GLU A 148 -34.81 0.32 -10.75
CA GLU A 148 -34.92 -0.38 -12.04
C GLU A 148 -34.58 0.52 -13.22
N SER A 149 -34.68 1.86 -13.07
CA SER A 149 -34.26 2.81 -14.11
C SER A 149 -32.75 2.96 -14.23
N TRP A 150 -31.99 2.25 -13.42
CA TRP A 150 -30.55 2.25 -13.39
C TRP A 150 -29.96 1.19 -14.30
N THR A 151 -30.81 0.61 -15.14
CA THR A 151 -30.40 -0.33 -16.16
C THR A 151 -29.57 0.36 -17.23
N ASP A 152 -28.54 -0.33 -17.61
CA ASP A 152 -27.81 -0.24 -18.85
C ASP A 152 -26.89 0.96 -19.04
N GLY A 153 -25.67 0.79 -18.58
CA GLY A 153 -24.53 1.45 -19.17
C GLY A 153 -24.01 2.69 -18.45
N ILE A 154 -24.53 3.05 -17.29
CA ILE A 154 -24.03 4.22 -16.55
C ILE A 154 -23.19 3.79 -15.34
N TYR A 155 -22.27 2.89 -15.59
CA TYR A 155 -21.20 2.56 -14.65
C TYR A 155 -20.04 3.56 -14.71
N SER A 156 -20.22 4.69 -15.40
CA SER A 156 -19.17 5.68 -15.65
C SER A 156 -18.66 6.38 -14.38
N GLY A 157 -19.39 6.25 -13.26
CA GLY A 157 -18.93 6.72 -11.94
C GLY A 157 -18.17 5.70 -11.12
N SER A 158 -18.22 4.44 -11.54
CA SER A 158 -17.60 3.31 -10.84
C SER A 158 -16.17 3.09 -11.31
N ILE A 159 -15.39 2.36 -10.50
CA ILE A 159 -14.03 1.99 -10.83
C ILE A 159 -14.01 0.77 -11.73
N LEU A 160 -13.46 0.92 -12.94
CA LEU A 160 -13.24 -0.17 -13.88
C LEU A 160 -11.93 -0.89 -13.54
N SER A 161 -11.99 -2.20 -13.44
CA SER A 161 -10.78 -3.03 -13.24
C SER A 161 -10.92 -4.38 -13.93
N THR A 162 -9.84 -5.16 -13.93
CA THR A 162 -9.83 -6.53 -14.42
C THR A 162 -10.71 -7.41 -13.54
N TRP A 163 -11.41 -8.35 -14.17
CA TRP A 163 -12.35 -9.25 -13.54
C TRP A 163 -12.24 -10.67 -14.09
N ILE A 164 -12.83 -11.62 -13.40
CA ILE A 164 -13.04 -12.97 -13.91
C ILE A 164 -14.54 -13.23 -13.94
N GLN A 165 -15.08 -13.42 -15.11
CA GLN A 165 -16.48 -13.76 -15.31
C GLN A 165 -16.59 -15.17 -15.90
N ASN A 166 -17.26 -16.06 -15.20
CA ASN A 166 -17.42 -17.47 -15.61
C ASN A 166 -16.09 -18.16 -15.99
N GLY A 167 -15.02 -17.89 -15.22
CA GLY A 167 -13.70 -18.46 -15.47
C GLY A 167 -12.91 -17.79 -16.61
N THR A 168 -13.44 -16.75 -17.23
CA THR A 168 -12.81 -16.03 -18.35
C THR A 168 -12.38 -14.62 -17.90
N ALA A 169 -11.24 -14.16 -18.41
CA ALA A 169 -10.77 -12.79 -18.16
C ALA A 169 -11.77 -11.77 -18.71
N ALA A 170 -12.14 -10.80 -17.89
CA ALA A 170 -13.12 -9.77 -18.19
C ALA A 170 -12.74 -8.45 -17.53
N TYR A 171 -13.58 -7.44 -17.71
CA TYR A 171 -13.54 -6.19 -16.94
C TYR A 171 -14.84 -6.03 -16.17
N GLY A 172 -14.77 -5.43 -15.00
CA GLY A 172 -15.93 -5.16 -14.15
C GLY A 172 -15.85 -3.79 -13.50
N PHE A 173 -16.99 -3.25 -13.15
CA PHE A 173 -17.14 -2.00 -12.44
C PHE A 173 -17.52 -2.28 -10.99
N MET A 174 -16.87 -1.61 -10.05
CA MET A 174 -17.18 -1.70 -8.63
C MET A 174 -17.01 -0.34 -7.95
N ASP A 175 -17.73 -0.16 -6.86
CA ASP A 175 -17.63 0.98 -5.96
C ASP A 175 -17.23 0.50 -4.57
N GLY A 176 -16.45 1.31 -3.85
CA GLY A 176 -16.09 1.02 -2.48
C GLY A 176 -14.77 1.66 -2.07
N THR A 177 -14.57 1.82 -0.77
CA THR A 177 -13.26 2.12 -0.20
C THR A 177 -12.26 0.99 -0.52
N SER A 178 -12.77 -0.23 -0.78
CA SER A 178 -12.00 -1.35 -1.33
C SER A 178 -11.37 -1.06 -2.69
N MET A 179 -11.94 -0.15 -3.50
CA MET A 179 -11.39 0.31 -4.78
C MET A 179 -10.50 1.53 -4.60
N ALA A 180 -10.77 2.37 -3.62
CA ALA A 180 -9.91 3.50 -3.26
C ALA A 180 -8.54 3.04 -2.70
N CYS A 181 -8.54 2.05 -1.83
CA CYS A 181 -7.34 1.49 -1.18
C CYS A 181 -6.24 1.07 -2.19
N PRO A 182 -6.52 0.27 -3.23
CA PRO A 182 -5.51 -0.12 -4.22
C PRO A 182 -4.99 1.04 -5.07
N HIS A 183 -5.74 2.14 -5.25
CA HIS A 183 -5.20 3.34 -5.88
C HIS A 183 -4.04 3.93 -5.07
N VAL A 184 -4.21 4.05 -3.76
CA VAL A 184 -3.14 4.54 -2.87
C VAL A 184 -1.96 3.57 -2.86
N SER A 185 -2.23 2.26 -2.80
CA SER A 185 -1.19 1.22 -2.85
C SER A 185 -0.41 1.26 -4.16
N GLY A 186 -1.09 1.46 -5.28
CA GLY A 186 -0.47 1.62 -6.60
C GLY A 186 0.38 2.88 -6.71
N VAL A 187 -0.09 4.01 -6.18
CA VAL A 187 0.67 5.27 -6.14
C VAL A 187 1.90 5.11 -5.23
N ALA A 188 1.75 4.45 -4.08
CA ALA A 188 2.89 4.16 -3.19
C ALA A 188 3.94 3.28 -3.89
N ALA A 189 3.50 2.21 -4.58
CA ALA A 189 4.40 1.34 -5.34
C ALA A 189 5.13 2.09 -6.46
N LEU A 190 4.42 2.96 -7.19
CA LEU A 190 5.01 3.83 -8.21
C LEU A 190 6.06 4.77 -7.60
N GLY A 191 5.74 5.39 -6.47
CA GLY A 191 6.66 6.27 -5.74
C GLY A 191 7.92 5.53 -5.28
N LEU A 192 7.79 4.35 -4.68
CA LEU A 192 8.94 3.54 -4.26
C LEU A 192 9.78 3.08 -5.47
N SER A 193 9.14 2.67 -6.57
CA SER A 193 9.86 2.34 -7.81
C SER A 193 10.63 3.54 -8.36
N TYR A 194 10.06 4.74 -8.30
CA TYR A 194 10.73 5.97 -8.70
C TYR A 194 11.85 6.34 -7.72
N ALA A 195 11.65 6.17 -6.41
CA ALA A 195 12.66 6.41 -5.39
C ALA A 195 13.92 5.57 -5.60
N VAL A 196 13.78 4.30 -6.03
CA VAL A 196 14.93 3.47 -6.43
C VAL A 196 15.74 4.15 -7.53
N LYS A 197 15.09 4.66 -8.59
CA LYS A 197 15.78 5.37 -9.69
C LYS A 197 16.43 6.67 -9.22
N GLN A 198 15.84 7.33 -8.24
CA GLN A 198 16.36 8.57 -7.65
C GLN A 198 17.35 8.31 -6.50
N ARG A 199 17.67 7.05 -6.20
CA ARG A 199 18.54 6.63 -5.08
C ARG A 199 18.09 7.22 -3.74
N ARG A 200 16.77 7.24 -3.53
CA ARG A 200 16.17 7.64 -2.26
C ARG A 200 15.88 6.40 -1.41
N HIS A 201 16.13 6.55 -0.15
CA HIS A 201 15.73 5.60 0.89
C HIS A 201 14.79 6.31 1.86
N PHE A 202 13.79 5.60 2.34
CA PHE A 202 12.81 6.12 3.30
C PHE A 202 12.63 5.13 4.45
N LYS A 203 12.34 5.65 5.64
CA LYS A 203 11.59 4.88 6.63
C LYS A 203 10.13 4.84 6.21
N ALA A 204 9.41 3.78 6.58
CA ALA A 204 7.99 3.67 6.24
C ALA A 204 7.18 4.89 6.72
N SER A 205 7.46 5.38 7.95
CA SER A 205 6.80 6.58 8.49
C SER A 205 7.09 7.85 7.67
N GLU A 206 8.32 8.02 7.20
CA GLU A 206 8.70 9.17 6.35
C GLU A 206 7.98 9.11 4.99
N PHE A 207 7.85 7.92 4.43
CA PHE A 207 7.14 7.74 3.16
C PHE A 207 5.64 7.97 3.31
N ILE A 208 5.02 7.60 4.44
CA ILE A 208 3.62 7.93 4.74
C ILE A 208 3.43 9.45 4.79
N GLU A 209 4.31 10.18 5.46
CA GLU A 209 4.23 11.64 5.50
C GLU A 209 4.44 12.26 4.10
N LEU A 210 5.31 11.69 3.28
CA LEU A 210 5.48 12.10 1.89
C LEU A 210 4.24 11.85 1.04
N LEU A 211 3.57 10.70 1.21
CA LEU A 211 2.29 10.39 0.58
C LEU A 211 1.21 11.43 0.98
N LYS A 212 1.11 11.75 2.26
CA LYS A 212 0.18 12.77 2.78
C LYS A 212 0.47 14.16 2.20
N ALA A 213 1.74 14.53 2.13
CA ALA A 213 2.16 15.80 1.52
C ALA A 213 1.93 15.87 0.00
N SER A 214 1.74 14.70 -0.63
CA SER A 214 1.54 14.55 -2.07
C SER A 214 0.05 14.37 -2.42
N THR A 215 -0.81 15.20 -1.84
CA THR A 215 -2.26 15.16 -2.05
C THR A 215 -2.81 16.50 -2.47
N LYS A 216 -3.93 16.49 -3.17
CA LYS A 216 -4.74 17.68 -3.43
C LYS A 216 -5.75 17.87 -2.31
N SER A 217 -5.75 19.03 -1.68
CA SER A 217 -6.67 19.35 -0.59
C SER A 217 -8.13 19.23 -1.04
N LEU A 218 -8.89 18.40 -0.35
CA LEU A 218 -10.33 18.28 -0.50
C LEU A 218 -11.07 19.31 0.38
N ASP A 219 -10.49 19.71 1.49
CA ASP A 219 -11.08 20.66 2.42
C ASP A 219 -11.38 22.02 1.78
N SER A 220 -10.46 22.49 0.92
CA SER A 220 -10.68 23.70 0.15
C SER A 220 -11.84 23.56 -0.86
N TRP A 221 -12.09 22.37 -1.32
CA TRP A 221 -13.21 22.04 -2.21
C TRP A 221 -14.54 21.95 -1.47
N TYR A 222 -14.55 21.47 -0.21
CA TYR A 222 -15.75 21.24 0.59
C TYR A 222 -16.28 22.49 1.31
N GLY A 223 -15.50 23.56 1.36
CA GLY A 223 -15.90 24.81 1.99
C GLY A 223 -16.97 25.58 1.20
N ASN A 224 -17.30 26.78 1.72
CA ASN A 224 -18.17 27.76 1.05
C ASN A 224 -19.63 27.31 0.82
N GLY A 225 -20.21 26.55 1.74
CA GLY A 225 -21.63 26.17 1.69
C GLY A 225 -21.98 25.20 0.55
N LYS A 226 -21.00 24.47 0.04
CA LYS A 226 -21.25 23.42 -0.95
C LYS A 226 -22.11 22.32 -0.38
N VAL A 227 -23.12 21.92 -1.14
CA VAL A 227 -24.08 20.89 -0.79
C VAL A 227 -24.09 19.84 -1.89
N LYS A 228 -24.05 18.57 -1.50
CA LYS A 228 -24.34 17.44 -2.40
C LYS A 228 -25.68 16.82 -2.02
N THR A 229 -26.45 16.44 -3.02
CA THR A 229 -27.65 15.64 -2.85
C THR A 229 -27.31 14.20 -3.20
N TYR A 230 -27.46 13.31 -2.24
CA TYR A 230 -27.35 11.88 -2.44
C TYR A 230 -28.74 11.30 -2.65
N TYR A 231 -28.95 10.62 -3.76
CA TYR A 231 -30.24 10.06 -4.17
C TYR A 231 -30.40 8.62 -3.67
N ARG A 232 -29.34 7.87 -3.56
CA ARG A 232 -29.32 6.57 -2.91
C ARG A 232 -29.00 6.70 -1.45
N ASN A 233 -29.66 5.86 -0.71
CA ASN A 233 -29.64 6.06 0.71
C ASN A 233 -28.86 4.97 1.43
N HIS A 234 -27.52 5.01 1.31
CA HIS A 234 -26.67 4.41 2.33
C HIS A 234 -26.74 5.19 3.66
N LEU A 235 -27.34 6.39 3.64
CA LEU A 235 -27.37 7.31 4.76
C LEU A 235 -28.56 7.10 5.69
N SER A 236 -29.64 6.47 5.20
CA SER A 236 -30.78 6.07 6.02
C SER A 236 -31.67 5.11 5.25
N ALA A 237 -32.05 3.99 5.85
CA ALA A 237 -32.94 3.04 5.23
C ALA A 237 -34.27 3.73 4.80
N GLY A 238 -34.47 3.84 3.49
CA GLY A 238 -35.75 4.20 2.90
C GLY A 238 -36.08 5.68 2.76
N ALA A 239 -35.16 6.61 2.91
CA ALA A 239 -35.46 8.02 2.73
C ALA A 239 -34.88 8.57 1.43
N SER A 240 -35.67 9.26 0.69
CA SER A 240 -35.40 10.00 -0.52
C SER A 240 -34.44 11.16 -0.35
N PRO A 241 -33.99 11.80 -1.43
CA PRO A 241 -32.67 12.41 -1.55
C PRO A 241 -32.22 13.15 -0.29
N THR A 242 -31.02 12.81 0.18
CA THR A 242 -30.44 13.44 1.37
C THR A 242 -29.49 14.55 0.93
N ARG A 243 -29.76 15.78 1.36
CA ARG A 243 -28.85 16.92 1.18
C ARG A 243 -27.84 16.95 2.29
N VAL A 244 -26.56 16.92 1.92
CA VAL A 244 -25.44 16.97 2.86
C VAL A 244 -24.57 18.17 2.56
N GLU A 245 -24.33 19.00 3.57
CA GLU A 245 -23.33 20.06 3.48
C GLU A 245 -21.92 19.44 3.54
N LEU A 246 -21.12 19.71 2.50
CA LEU A 246 -19.78 19.10 2.37
C LEU A 246 -18.81 19.60 3.46
N SER A 247 -19.09 20.74 4.07
CA SER A 247 -18.31 21.26 5.22
C SER A 247 -18.22 20.27 6.39
N LYS A 248 -19.16 19.34 6.51
CA LYS A 248 -19.13 18.26 7.49
C LYS A 248 -17.92 17.36 7.37
N TYR A 249 -17.33 17.28 6.18
CA TYR A 249 -16.18 16.39 5.87
C TYR A 249 -14.82 17.11 5.99
N ILE A 250 -14.80 18.41 6.23
CA ILE A 250 -13.56 19.16 6.42
C ILE A 250 -12.75 18.57 7.57
N GLY A 251 -11.48 18.25 7.31
CA GLY A 251 -10.57 17.57 8.24
C GLY A 251 -10.88 16.09 8.50
N LYS A 252 -11.75 15.46 7.68
CA LYS A 252 -12.19 14.07 7.88
C LYS A 252 -11.99 13.15 6.68
N MET A 253 -11.42 13.68 5.60
CA MET A 253 -11.09 12.93 4.40
C MET A 253 -9.57 12.78 4.24
N GLY A 254 -8.86 12.73 5.37
CA GLY A 254 -7.40 12.65 5.41
C GLY A 254 -6.71 13.90 4.90
N ALA A 255 -5.46 13.75 4.47
CA ALA A 255 -4.66 14.86 3.92
C ALA A 255 -5.20 15.40 2.58
N GLY A 256 -6.03 14.62 1.89
CA GLY A 256 -6.62 14.98 0.62
C GLY A 256 -6.64 13.83 -0.40
N LEU A 257 -6.92 14.17 -1.65
CA LEU A 257 -6.92 13.23 -2.76
C LEU A 257 -5.50 12.88 -3.18
N VAL A 258 -5.15 11.61 -3.21
CA VAL A 258 -3.85 11.11 -3.65
C VAL A 258 -3.49 11.61 -5.05
N ASP A 259 -2.25 12.05 -5.26
CA ASP A 259 -1.76 12.52 -6.55
C ASP A 259 -0.39 11.91 -6.85
N ALA A 260 -0.35 11.02 -7.83
CA ALA A 260 0.89 10.35 -8.24
C ALA A 260 1.93 11.33 -8.80
N GLY A 261 1.48 12.36 -9.55
CA GLY A 261 2.38 13.36 -10.11
C GLY A 261 3.06 14.20 -9.01
N MET A 262 2.29 14.60 -8.00
CA MET A 262 2.85 15.32 -6.84
C MET A 262 3.84 14.42 -6.07
N LEU A 263 3.52 13.14 -5.87
CA LEU A 263 4.43 12.21 -5.19
C LEU A 263 5.76 12.10 -5.92
N LEU A 264 5.74 11.87 -7.23
CA LEU A 264 6.96 11.77 -8.02
C LEU A 264 7.78 13.06 -7.99
N ASN A 265 7.13 14.22 -8.07
CA ASN A 265 7.79 15.52 -7.96
C ASN A 265 8.40 15.77 -6.58
N ASN A 266 7.80 15.25 -5.51
CA ASN A 266 8.30 15.38 -4.14
C ASN A 266 9.44 14.38 -3.83
N ILE A 267 9.64 13.35 -4.67
CA ILE A 267 10.76 12.43 -4.57
C ILE A 267 11.95 13.03 -5.31
N GLU A 268 12.85 13.65 -4.57
CA GLU A 268 14.07 14.24 -5.12
C GLU A 268 15.23 13.24 -5.06
N GLY A 269 16.13 13.28 -6.05
CA GLY A 269 17.36 12.50 -6.04
C GLY A 269 18.25 12.86 -4.84
N SER A 270 18.85 11.87 -4.18
CA SER A 270 19.68 12.09 -3.00
C SER A 270 21.00 12.82 -3.32
N GLY A 271 21.46 12.76 -4.55
CA GLY A 271 22.78 13.24 -4.96
C GLY A 271 23.96 12.50 -4.29
N SER A 272 23.68 11.46 -3.52
CA SER A 272 24.67 10.63 -2.82
C SER A 272 24.52 9.15 -3.16
N ASP A 273 25.63 8.41 -3.03
CA ASP A 273 25.62 6.97 -3.22
C ASP A 273 24.84 6.28 -2.11
N MET A 274 24.09 5.23 -2.46
CA MET A 274 23.42 4.35 -1.50
C MET A 274 24.35 3.22 -1.05
N VAL A 275 24.04 2.64 0.10
CA VAL A 275 24.78 1.47 0.61
C VAL A 275 24.41 0.24 -0.21
N VAL A 276 25.40 -0.43 -0.79
CA VAL A 276 25.21 -1.73 -1.45
C VAL A 276 24.89 -2.79 -0.39
N PRO A 277 23.79 -3.54 -0.49
CA PRO A 277 23.37 -4.46 0.56
C PRO A 277 24.27 -5.67 0.70
N ASN A 278 24.32 -6.23 1.90
CA ASN A 278 24.90 -7.55 2.14
C ASN A 278 24.09 -8.63 1.39
N ILE A 279 24.76 -9.66 0.91
CA ILE A 279 24.16 -10.71 0.09
C ILE A 279 24.14 -12.03 0.84
N TYR A 280 23.01 -12.72 0.81
CA TYR A 280 22.86 -14.09 1.23
C TYR A 280 22.63 -14.97 0.02
N VAL A 281 23.42 -16.01 -0.13
CA VAL A 281 23.32 -16.94 -1.26
C VAL A 281 23.55 -18.37 -0.78
N ALA A 282 22.87 -19.34 -1.38
CA ALA A 282 23.12 -20.75 -1.08
C ALA A 282 24.36 -21.28 -1.80
N GLU A 283 24.96 -22.37 -1.28
CA GLU A 283 26.01 -23.09 -2.00
C GLU A 283 25.53 -23.48 -3.39
N SER A 284 26.37 -23.28 -4.41
CA SER A 284 26.10 -23.53 -5.83
C SER A 284 24.98 -22.66 -6.43
N ALA A 285 24.48 -21.67 -5.71
CA ALA A 285 23.53 -20.70 -6.22
C ALA A 285 24.21 -19.37 -6.59
N THR A 286 23.49 -18.51 -7.29
CA THR A 286 23.93 -17.19 -7.68
C THR A 286 22.91 -16.12 -7.31
N SER A 287 23.40 -14.93 -6.93
CA SER A 287 22.62 -13.71 -6.77
C SER A 287 23.16 -12.65 -7.71
N THR A 288 22.27 -11.88 -8.33
CA THR A 288 22.65 -10.79 -9.23
C THR A 288 22.10 -9.48 -8.70
N LEU A 289 22.94 -8.45 -8.71
CA LEU A 289 22.62 -7.10 -8.24
C LEU A 289 23.04 -6.09 -9.30
N ASP A 290 22.18 -5.15 -9.62
CA ASP A 290 22.52 -4.04 -10.52
C ASP A 290 23.12 -2.90 -9.69
N LEU A 291 24.43 -2.72 -9.83
CA LEU A 291 25.19 -1.70 -9.10
C LEU A 291 24.80 -0.27 -9.50
N ALA A 292 24.25 -0.07 -10.70
CA ALA A 292 23.82 1.26 -11.15
C ALA A 292 22.79 1.89 -10.21
N TYR A 293 22.01 1.10 -9.52
CA TYR A 293 21.01 1.60 -8.55
C TYR A 293 21.61 2.20 -7.27
N TYR A 294 22.88 1.88 -6.96
CA TYR A 294 23.50 2.27 -5.69
C TYR A 294 24.46 3.46 -5.82
N PHE A 295 24.82 3.89 -7.01
CA PHE A 295 25.78 4.96 -7.24
C PHE A 295 25.19 6.08 -8.09
N VAL A 296 25.52 7.33 -7.76
CA VAL A 296 25.12 8.51 -8.55
C VAL A 296 25.64 8.39 -9.96
N ASN A 297 24.78 8.57 -10.97
CA ASN A 297 25.07 8.32 -12.39
C ASN A 297 25.56 6.89 -12.68
N GLY A 298 25.07 5.92 -11.91
CA GLY A 298 25.54 4.55 -11.92
C GLY A 298 25.55 3.87 -13.30
N GLU A 299 24.60 4.22 -14.17
CA GLU A 299 24.52 3.68 -15.54
C GLU A 299 25.73 4.05 -16.41
N THR A 300 26.43 5.16 -16.10
CA THR A 300 27.58 5.65 -16.83
C THR A 300 28.92 5.26 -16.18
N LEU A 301 28.87 4.60 -15.03
CA LEU A 301 30.04 4.21 -14.26
C LEU A 301 30.48 2.79 -14.62
N THR A 302 31.78 2.52 -14.41
CA THR A 302 32.32 1.16 -14.50
C THR A 302 32.64 0.63 -13.11
N TYR A 303 32.47 -0.67 -12.94
CA TYR A 303 32.56 -1.35 -11.66
C TYR A 303 33.59 -2.47 -11.71
N THR A 304 34.33 -2.63 -10.62
CA THR A 304 35.19 -3.78 -10.38
C THR A 304 34.89 -4.35 -8.99
N CYS A 305 34.74 -5.66 -8.91
CA CYS A 305 34.43 -6.32 -7.67
C CYS A 305 35.47 -7.42 -7.38
N THR A 306 35.93 -7.49 -6.12
CA THR A 306 36.93 -8.49 -5.72
C THR A 306 36.45 -9.18 -4.43
N SER A 307 36.48 -10.51 -4.44
CA SER A 307 36.20 -11.31 -3.25
C SER A 307 37.45 -11.47 -2.39
N SER A 308 37.32 -11.31 -1.08
CA SER A 308 38.38 -11.59 -0.12
C SER A 308 38.69 -13.09 0.02
N ASP A 309 37.73 -13.95 -0.32
CA ASP A 309 37.88 -15.41 -0.28
C ASP A 309 37.05 -16.08 -1.39
N PRO A 310 37.64 -16.28 -2.58
CA PRO A 310 36.98 -16.95 -3.69
C PRO A 310 36.59 -18.41 -3.42
N ALA A 311 37.18 -19.05 -2.37
CA ALA A 311 36.78 -20.39 -1.99
C ALA A 311 35.43 -20.44 -1.27
N ILE A 312 34.98 -19.29 -0.73
CA ILE A 312 33.65 -19.12 -0.11
C ILE A 312 32.66 -18.53 -1.11
N ALA A 313 33.02 -17.41 -1.75
CA ALA A 313 32.17 -16.76 -2.73
C ALA A 313 32.98 -16.14 -3.86
N THR A 314 32.57 -16.35 -5.10
CA THR A 314 33.14 -15.67 -6.27
C THR A 314 32.24 -14.53 -6.71
N VAL A 315 32.86 -13.53 -7.38
CA VAL A 315 32.14 -12.38 -7.92
C VAL A 315 32.62 -12.08 -9.33
N THR A 316 31.68 -11.74 -10.21
CA THR A 316 31.95 -11.23 -11.56
C THR A 316 31.09 -10.01 -11.82
N VAL A 317 31.55 -9.12 -12.69
CA VAL A 317 30.82 -7.93 -13.12
C VAL A 317 30.74 -7.92 -14.63
N SER A 318 29.55 -7.63 -15.16
CA SER A 318 29.31 -7.42 -16.58
C SER A 318 28.45 -6.18 -16.76
N GLY A 319 29.02 -5.10 -17.30
CA GLY A 319 28.38 -3.79 -17.29
C GLY A 319 28.12 -3.32 -15.87
N THR A 320 26.86 -3.06 -15.53
CA THR A 320 26.43 -2.67 -14.18
C THR A 320 26.05 -3.86 -13.30
N LEU A 321 25.93 -5.06 -13.86
CA LEU A 321 25.44 -6.25 -13.16
C LEU A 321 26.58 -6.97 -12.43
N MET A 322 26.52 -6.98 -11.11
CA MET A 322 27.35 -7.79 -10.23
C MET A 322 26.68 -9.14 -9.99
N LYS A 323 27.37 -10.23 -10.31
CA LYS A 323 26.94 -11.60 -10.05
C LYS A 323 27.81 -12.23 -8.98
N VAL A 324 27.20 -12.67 -7.90
CA VAL A 324 27.85 -13.36 -6.77
C VAL A 324 27.43 -14.83 -6.79
N SER A 325 28.41 -15.73 -6.72
CA SER A 325 28.16 -17.17 -6.66
C SER A 325 28.68 -17.75 -5.36
N GLY A 326 27.81 -18.46 -4.63
CA GLY A 326 28.16 -19.18 -3.41
C GLY A 326 28.93 -20.46 -3.75
N VAL A 327 30.11 -20.62 -3.19
CA VAL A 327 30.98 -21.79 -3.43
C VAL A 327 30.92 -22.74 -2.24
N LYS A 328 31.14 -22.25 -1.04
CA LYS A 328 31.17 -23.03 0.20
C LYS A 328 30.57 -22.21 1.34
N THR A 329 29.88 -22.87 2.26
CA THR A 329 29.33 -22.24 3.48
C THR A 329 30.41 -21.43 4.21
N GLY A 330 30.10 -20.18 4.51
CA GLY A 330 30.97 -19.24 5.16
C GLY A 330 30.61 -17.79 4.83
N ALA A 331 31.49 -16.87 5.19
CA ALA A 331 31.34 -15.45 4.86
C ALA A 331 32.59 -14.92 4.17
N ALA A 332 32.41 -14.20 3.06
CA ALA A 332 33.45 -13.48 2.36
C ALA A 332 33.10 -12.00 2.25
N ARG A 333 34.09 -11.13 2.16
CA ARG A 333 33.87 -9.71 1.85
C ARG A 333 34.05 -9.51 0.35
N ILE A 334 33.19 -8.71 -0.24
CA ILE A 334 33.36 -8.24 -1.62
C ILE A 334 33.59 -6.73 -1.56
N VAL A 335 34.71 -6.30 -2.14
CA VAL A 335 35.01 -4.89 -2.34
C VAL A 335 34.49 -4.50 -3.72
N VAL A 336 33.59 -3.52 -3.74
CA VAL A 336 33.04 -2.88 -4.94
C VAL A 336 33.76 -1.57 -5.16
N LYS A 337 34.53 -1.44 -6.24
CA LYS A 337 35.20 -0.19 -6.64
C LYS A 337 34.52 0.37 -7.88
N VAL A 338 34.36 1.68 -7.89
CA VAL A 338 33.65 2.42 -8.90
C VAL A 338 34.58 3.42 -9.59
N SER A 339 34.40 3.66 -10.87
CA SER A 339 35.24 4.56 -11.68
C SER A 339 35.25 6.02 -11.19
N ASN A 340 34.27 6.44 -10.42
CA ASN A 340 34.22 7.77 -9.80
C ASN A 340 35.06 7.89 -8.51
N GLY A 341 35.73 6.81 -8.11
CA GLY A 341 36.54 6.75 -6.87
C GLY A 341 35.77 6.24 -5.65
N SER A 342 34.47 6.02 -5.73
CA SER A 342 33.69 5.40 -4.66
C SER A 342 34.13 3.95 -4.44
N GLU A 343 34.16 3.53 -3.16
CA GLU A 343 34.44 2.15 -2.78
C GLU A 343 33.50 1.73 -1.67
N GLN A 344 32.93 0.54 -1.77
CA GLN A 344 32.10 -0.07 -0.71
C GLN A 344 32.51 -1.52 -0.49
N THR A 345 32.40 -1.96 0.75
CA THR A 345 32.62 -3.36 1.13
C THR A 345 31.34 -3.97 1.64
N ILE A 346 30.91 -5.06 1.02
CA ILE A 346 29.75 -5.82 1.44
C ILE A 346 30.15 -7.19 1.97
N THR A 347 29.32 -7.76 2.83
CA THR A 347 29.48 -9.15 3.30
C THR A 347 28.58 -10.07 2.47
N VAL A 348 29.15 -11.13 1.96
CA VAL A 348 28.44 -12.24 1.35
C VAL A 348 28.45 -13.41 2.30
N THR A 349 27.28 -13.87 2.71
CA THR A 349 27.11 -15.06 3.54
C THR A 349 26.58 -16.20 2.66
N VAL A 350 27.39 -17.24 2.55
CA VAL A 350 27.01 -18.47 1.84
C VAL A 350 26.47 -19.46 2.86
N ARG A 351 25.23 -19.95 2.62
CA ARG A 351 24.55 -20.94 3.46
C ARG A 351 24.47 -22.28 2.75
N LYS A 352 24.37 -23.37 3.49
CA LYS A 352 24.03 -24.67 2.90
C LYS A 352 22.67 -24.52 2.18
N LYS A 353 22.55 -25.19 1.04
CA LYS A 353 21.25 -25.30 0.37
C LYS A 353 20.30 -25.99 1.35
N ALA A 354 19.16 -25.36 1.63
CA ALA A 354 18.12 -26.00 2.43
C ALA A 354 17.67 -27.29 1.73
N ASN A 355 17.58 -28.38 2.47
CA ASN A 355 16.91 -29.59 1.96
C ASN A 355 15.44 -29.23 1.75
N ASP A 356 14.84 -29.74 0.67
CA ASP A 356 13.47 -29.44 0.22
C ASP A 356 12.34 -29.79 1.22
N ASN A 357 12.68 -30.15 2.46
CA ASN A 357 11.77 -30.63 3.50
C ASN A 357 11.62 -29.67 4.69
N GLY A 358 12.08 -28.45 4.62
CA GLY A 358 12.13 -27.62 5.80
C GLY A 358 11.38 -26.32 5.71
N TRP A 359 10.22 -26.28 6.31
CA TRP A 359 9.72 -25.10 6.97
C TRP A 359 10.64 -24.80 8.17
N MET A 360 11.32 -23.70 8.17
CA MET A 360 11.64 -22.90 9.33
C MET A 360 11.43 -21.45 8.99
#